data_abde004c4937dc99ef9c8e692f42b4f2
#
_entry.id   abde004c4937dc99ef9c8e692f42b4f2
#
_cell.length_a   1.000
_cell.length_b   1.000
_cell.length_c   1.000
_cell.angle_alpha   90.00
_cell.angle_beta   90.00
_cell.angle_gamma   90.00
#
_symmetry.space_group_name_H-M   'P 1'
#
loop_
_entity.id
_entity.type
_entity.pdbx_description
1 polymer ?
#
loop_
_entity_poly.entity_id
_entity_poly.type
_entity_poly.pdbx_seq_one_letter_code
_entity_poly.pdbx_strand_id
1 'polypeptide(L)'
;LDVSFALILGGVLLTLGWLLRSIATNVDETRARAVDSYARAAAADAAEDERVAVAALMHDSVLAALIAAERADTPREQALAVSMAREALTRLANTDRDASEGSDAARTPDSIADEIEAGAHEMGADVTVRRRVATDAGEMPGRVARSIVLAATQAISNSLQHASASGLEVVLEASGDPAGIVVEIRDEGAGFDVGAVPDDRLGIRASIIARMAAVSGSGVVSSGADGTRVRLEWAGLVSA
;
A
#
# COMPACT_ATOMS: atom_id res chain seq x y z
N LEU A 1 -47.49 -9.61 -60.35
CA LEU A 1 -46.02 -9.22 -60.48
C LEU A 1 -45.57 -8.27 -59.40
N ASP A 2 -46.42 -7.32 -58.97
CA ASP A 2 -46.03 -6.26 -58.05
C ASP A 2 -45.85 -6.73 -56.60
N VAL A 3 -46.67 -7.65 -56.11
CA VAL A 3 -46.58 -8.19 -54.73
C VAL A 3 -45.33 -9.04 -54.55
N SER A 4 -45.01 -9.88 -55.51
CA SER A 4 -43.81 -10.75 -55.49
C SER A 4 -42.53 -9.90 -55.53
N PHE A 5 -42.51 -8.86 -56.32
CA PHE A 5 -41.40 -7.91 -56.41
C PHE A 5 -41.20 -7.16 -55.08
N ALA A 6 -42.29 -6.67 -54.47
CA ALA A 6 -42.22 -5.99 -53.16
C ALA A 6 -41.69 -6.93 -52.02
N LEU A 7 -42.10 -8.18 -52.03
CA LEU A 7 -41.63 -9.17 -51.04
C LEU A 7 -40.13 -9.48 -51.22
N ILE A 8 -39.66 -9.65 -52.47
CA ILE A 8 -38.26 -9.90 -52.74
C ILE A 8 -37.39 -8.67 -52.37
N LEU A 9 -37.84 -7.48 -52.76
CA LEU A 9 -37.14 -6.25 -52.45
C LEU A 9 -37.08 -6.02 -50.92
N GLY A 10 -38.19 -6.22 -50.21
CA GLY A 10 -38.25 -6.14 -48.75
C GLY A 10 -37.31 -7.14 -48.07
N GLY A 11 -37.27 -8.38 -48.56
CA GLY A 11 -36.36 -9.41 -48.06
C GLY A 11 -34.89 -9.04 -48.27
N VAL A 12 -34.52 -8.48 -49.43
CA VAL A 12 -33.17 -8.03 -49.73
C VAL A 12 -32.76 -6.86 -48.82
N LEU A 13 -33.66 -5.89 -48.59
CA LEU A 13 -33.36 -4.76 -47.72
C LEU A 13 -33.21 -5.19 -46.25
N LEU A 14 -34.02 -6.11 -45.78
CA LEU A 14 -33.92 -6.66 -44.42
C LEU A 14 -32.58 -7.43 -44.21
N THR A 15 -32.22 -8.27 -45.18
CA THR A 15 -30.94 -9.02 -45.11
C THR A 15 -29.74 -8.09 -45.17
N LEU A 16 -29.79 -7.05 -46.01
CA LEU A 16 -28.73 -6.03 -46.11
C LEU A 16 -28.64 -5.25 -44.80
N GLY A 17 -29.75 -4.82 -44.25
CA GLY A 17 -29.81 -4.13 -42.95
C GLY A 17 -29.27 -5.00 -41.82
N TRP A 18 -29.61 -6.27 -41.77
CA TRP A 18 -29.08 -7.22 -40.81
C TRP A 18 -27.56 -7.41 -40.98
N LEU A 19 -27.08 -7.55 -42.21
CA LEU A 19 -25.64 -7.71 -42.50
C LEU A 19 -24.83 -6.48 -42.09
N LEU A 20 -25.33 -5.29 -42.44
CA LEU A 20 -24.66 -4.04 -42.06
C LEU A 20 -24.60 -3.86 -40.53
N ARG A 21 -25.69 -4.19 -39.84
CA ARG A 21 -25.75 -4.16 -38.39
C ARG A 21 -24.75 -5.18 -37.76
N SER A 22 -24.68 -6.39 -38.30
CA SER A 22 -23.77 -7.43 -37.85
C SER A 22 -22.29 -7.02 -38.05
N ILE A 23 -21.96 -6.36 -39.16
CA ILE A 23 -20.61 -5.85 -39.42
C ILE A 23 -20.30 -4.72 -38.41
N ALA A 24 -21.23 -3.80 -38.20
CA ALA A 24 -21.04 -2.68 -37.27
C ALA A 24 -20.78 -3.18 -35.84
N THR A 25 -21.59 -4.14 -35.34
CA THR A 25 -21.38 -4.71 -33.98
C THR A 25 -20.05 -5.46 -33.88
N ASN A 26 -19.65 -6.24 -34.88
CA ASN A 26 -18.35 -6.92 -34.89
C ASN A 26 -17.16 -5.94 -34.89
N VAL A 27 -17.28 -4.83 -35.62
CA VAL A 27 -16.23 -3.77 -35.65
C VAL A 27 -16.12 -3.11 -34.28
N ASP A 28 -17.26 -2.78 -33.64
CA ASP A 28 -17.25 -2.15 -32.33
C ASP A 28 -16.68 -3.08 -31.25
N GLU A 29 -17.05 -4.36 -31.26
CA GLU A 29 -16.45 -5.34 -30.32
C GLU A 29 -14.94 -5.52 -30.56
N THR A 30 -14.51 -5.54 -31.81
CA THR A 30 -13.08 -5.69 -32.14
C THR A 30 -12.30 -4.47 -31.69
N ARG A 31 -12.86 -3.26 -31.89
CA ARG A 31 -12.27 -2.02 -31.38
C ARG A 31 -12.19 -1.99 -29.86
N ALA A 32 -13.29 -2.36 -29.18
CA ALA A 32 -13.31 -2.40 -27.72
C ALA A 32 -12.24 -3.36 -27.15
N ARG A 33 -12.11 -4.55 -27.74
CA ARG A 33 -11.05 -5.52 -27.35
C ARG A 33 -9.64 -5.00 -27.64
N ALA A 34 -9.44 -4.30 -28.76
CA ALA A 34 -8.16 -3.70 -29.08
C ALA A 34 -7.81 -2.58 -28.10
N VAL A 35 -8.72 -1.67 -27.79
CA VAL A 35 -8.51 -0.60 -26.79
C VAL A 35 -8.17 -1.19 -25.42
N ASP A 36 -8.90 -2.22 -24.97
CA ASP A 36 -8.66 -2.88 -23.69
C ASP A 36 -7.30 -3.61 -23.66
N SER A 37 -6.91 -4.25 -24.77
CA SER A 37 -5.58 -4.87 -24.88
C SER A 37 -4.45 -3.84 -24.87
N TYR A 38 -4.62 -2.71 -25.58
CA TYR A 38 -3.66 -1.61 -25.53
C TYR A 38 -3.56 -0.97 -24.16
N ALA A 39 -4.69 -0.77 -23.48
CA ALA A 39 -4.71 -0.22 -22.12
C ALA A 39 -3.97 -1.14 -21.13
N ARG A 40 -4.19 -2.46 -21.24
CA ARG A 40 -3.47 -3.44 -20.39
C ARG A 40 -1.97 -3.50 -20.72
N ALA A 41 -1.59 -3.44 -21.98
CA ALA A 41 -0.20 -3.41 -22.38
C ALA A 41 0.50 -2.14 -21.87
N ALA A 42 -0.12 -0.97 -22.07
CA ALA A 42 0.42 0.29 -21.57
C ALA A 42 0.54 0.33 -20.03
N ALA A 43 -0.42 -0.26 -19.30
CA ALA A 43 -0.34 -0.38 -17.85
C ALA A 43 0.79 -1.33 -17.41
N ALA A 44 1.03 -2.42 -18.16
CA ALA A 44 2.13 -3.35 -17.88
C ALA A 44 3.50 -2.70 -18.16
N ASP A 45 3.63 -1.96 -19.26
CA ASP A 45 4.85 -1.23 -19.60
C ASP A 45 5.15 -0.14 -18.56
N ALA A 46 4.14 0.64 -18.14
CA ALA A 46 4.30 1.64 -17.10
C ALA A 46 4.72 1.03 -15.75
N ALA A 47 4.17 -0.12 -15.38
CA ALA A 47 4.55 -0.83 -14.17
C ALA A 47 5.99 -1.38 -14.25
N GLU A 48 6.45 -1.80 -15.42
CA GLU A 48 7.83 -2.25 -15.62
C GLU A 48 8.82 -1.08 -15.57
N ASP A 49 8.49 0.05 -16.20
CA ASP A 49 9.30 1.27 -16.14
C ASP A 49 9.44 1.76 -14.68
N GLU A 50 8.36 1.73 -13.91
CA GLU A 50 8.37 2.07 -12.48
C GLU A 50 9.26 1.12 -11.68
N ARG A 51 9.18 -0.19 -11.93
CA ARG A 51 10.07 -1.20 -11.29
C ARG A 51 11.54 -0.95 -11.59
N VAL A 52 11.88 -0.65 -12.84
CA VAL A 52 13.26 -0.34 -13.26
C VAL A 52 13.74 0.95 -12.57
N ALA A 53 12.92 1.99 -12.51
CA ALA A 53 13.26 3.24 -11.84
C ALA A 53 13.48 3.03 -10.33
N VAL A 54 12.62 2.25 -9.67
CA VAL A 54 12.76 1.90 -8.24
C VAL A 54 14.03 1.08 -8.01
N ALA A 55 14.30 0.09 -8.86
CA ALA A 55 15.52 -0.73 -8.76
C ALA A 55 16.80 0.10 -8.92
N ALA A 56 16.82 1.08 -9.83
CA ALA A 56 17.94 1.99 -9.99
C ALA A 56 18.17 2.88 -8.77
N LEU A 57 17.09 3.48 -8.22
CA LEU A 57 17.14 4.28 -6.99
C LEU A 57 17.65 3.47 -5.78
N MET A 58 17.26 2.20 -5.70
CA MET A 58 17.73 1.29 -4.65
C MET A 58 19.18 0.93 -4.80
N HIS A 59 19.62 0.60 -6.02
CA HIS A 59 21.01 0.33 -6.32
C HIS A 59 21.89 1.50 -5.88
N ASP A 60 21.51 2.74 -6.19
CA ASP A 60 22.25 3.94 -5.83
C ASP A 60 22.27 4.17 -4.32
N SER A 61 21.17 3.89 -3.61
CA SER A 61 21.10 4.02 -2.15
C SER A 61 21.98 3.01 -1.43
N VAL A 62 21.99 1.75 -1.90
CA VAL A 62 22.87 0.69 -1.34
C VAL A 62 24.32 1.01 -1.63
N LEU A 63 24.63 1.43 -2.86
CA LEU A 63 25.99 1.80 -3.25
C LEU A 63 26.51 2.98 -2.44
N ALA A 64 25.69 4.01 -2.22
CA ALA A 64 26.03 5.15 -1.37
C ALA A 64 26.32 4.74 0.08
N ALA A 65 25.51 3.84 0.65
CA ALA A 65 25.72 3.30 1.99
C ALA A 65 27.04 2.50 2.11
N LEU A 66 27.35 1.69 1.11
CA LEU A 66 28.60 0.91 1.05
C LEU A 66 29.83 1.83 0.91
N ILE A 67 29.78 2.86 0.06
CA ILE A 67 30.85 3.84 -0.09
C ILE A 67 31.04 4.65 1.20
N ALA A 68 29.95 5.01 1.87
CA ALA A 68 30.01 5.69 3.16
C ALA A 68 30.67 4.79 4.23
N ALA A 69 30.36 3.49 4.23
CA ALA A 69 30.97 2.52 5.15
C ALA A 69 32.46 2.32 4.89
N GLU A 70 32.89 2.27 3.61
CA GLU A 70 34.29 2.12 3.21
C GLU A 70 35.13 3.33 3.64
N ARG A 71 34.55 4.54 3.64
CA ARG A 71 35.25 5.81 3.93
C ARG A 71 35.08 6.27 5.37
N ALA A 72 34.42 5.49 6.22
CA ALA A 72 34.14 5.86 7.61
C ALA A 72 35.36 5.61 8.52
N ASP A 73 36.20 6.61 8.68
CA ASP A 73 37.42 6.56 9.53
C ASP A 73 37.13 6.97 10.97
N THR A 74 36.06 7.69 11.23
CA THR A 74 35.69 8.17 12.58
C THR A 74 34.42 7.46 13.10
N PRO A 75 34.27 7.35 14.45
CA PRO A 75 33.07 6.75 15.05
C PRO A 75 31.76 7.42 14.59
N ARG A 76 31.78 8.72 14.29
CA ARG A 76 30.63 9.48 13.80
C ARG A 76 30.28 9.10 12.36
N GLU A 77 31.26 8.94 11.49
CA GLU A 77 31.07 8.50 10.10
C GLU A 77 30.60 7.05 10.04
N GLN A 78 31.14 6.18 10.92
CA GLN A 78 30.67 4.81 11.06
C GLN A 78 29.19 4.74 11.48
N ALA A 79 28.77 5.56 12.45
CA ALA A 79 27.38 5.64 12.86
C ALA A 79 26.46 6.13 11.74
N LEU A 80 26.91 7.10 10.93
CA LEU A 80 26.17 7.58 9.77
C LEU A 80 26.06 6.50 8.69
N ALA A 81 27.16 5.82 8.37
CA ALA A 81 27.16 4.72 7.39
C ALA A 81 26.22 3.57 7.78
N VAL A 82 26.21 3.20 9.08
CA VAL A 82 25.25 2.20 9.61
C VAL A 82 23.81 2.67 9.47
N SER A 83 23.54 3.97 9.72
CA SER A 83 22.18 4.53 9.54
C SER A 83 21.74 4.46 8.08
N MET A 84 22.61 4.85 7.14
CA MET A 84 22.33 4.78 5.70
C MET A 84 22.11 3.34 5.21
N ALA A 85 22.93 2.39 5.70
CA ALA A 85 22.79 0.98 5.37
C ALA A 85 21.46 0.40 5.88
N ARG A 86 21.05 0.73 7.11
CA ARG A 86 19.76 0.33 7.67
C ARG A 86 18.59 0.89 6.88
N GLU A 87 18.66 2.15 6.48
CA GLU A 87 17.63 2.79 5.66
C GLU A 87 17.51 2.11 4.28
N ALA A 88 18.65 1.84 3.62
CA ALA A 88 18.67 1.15 2.34
C ALA A 88 18.08 -0.28 2.44
N LEU A 89 18.44 -1.03 3.49
CA LEU A 89 17.90 -2.36 3.76
C LEU A 89 16.39 -2.34 4.06
N THR A 90 15.92 -1.35 4.81
CA THR A 90 14.48 -1.18 5.10
C THR A 90 13.70 -0.89 3.83
N ARG A 91 14.23 -0.04 2.95
CA ARG A 91 13.61 0.23 1.63
C ARG A 91 13.58 -1.01 0.76
N LEU A 92 14.68 -1.76 0.72
CA LEU A 92 14.77 -3.03 -0.05
C LEU A 92 13.75 -4.06 0.44
N ALA A 93 13.68 -4.29 1.75
CA ALA A 93 12.73 -5.23 2.34
C ALA A 93 11.26 -4.83 2.07
N ASN A 94 10.95 -3.53 2.06
CA ASN A 94 9.61 -3.05 1.73
C ASN A 94 9.26 -3.28 0.25
N THR A 95 10.21 -3.11 -0.67
CA THR A 95 9.99 -3.33 -2.10
C THR A 95 9.84 -4.81 -2.44
N ASP A 96 10.61 -5.69 -1.81
CA ASP A 96 10.47 -7.14 -1.99
C ASP A 96 9.12 -7.66 -1.46
N ARG A 97 8.63 -7.10 -0.35
CA ARG A 97 7.29 -7.40 0.18
C ARG A 97 6.18 -6.88 -0.74
N ASP A 98 6.30 -5.67 -1.26
CA ASP A 98 5.35 -5.11 -2.23
C ASP A 98 5.31 -5.92 -3.55
N ALA A 99 6.43 -6.48 -3.98
CA ALA A 99 6.52 -7.29 -5.20
C ALA A 99 6.06 -8.75 -5.02
N SER A 100 6.26 -9.35 -3.83
CA SER A 100 5.94 -10.76 -3.58
C SER A 100 4.47 -11.01 -3.21
N GLU A 101 3.74 -9.97 -2.75
CA GLU A 101 2.38 -10.11 -2.22
C GLU A 101 1.29 -9.52 -3.14
N GLY A 102 1.42 -9.63 -4.44
CA GLY A 102 0.48 -9.09 -5.45
C GLY A 102 -0.98 -9.59 -5.41
N SER A 103 -1.40 -10.27 -4.33
CA SER A 103 -2.77 -10.68 -4.13
C SER A 103 -3.57 -9.56 -3.45
N ASP A 104 -4.59 -9.01 -4.16
CA ASP A 104 -5.60 -8.13 -3.58
C ASP A 104 -6.68 -8.94 -2.82
N ALA A 105 -6.35 -10.18 -2.40
CA ALA A 105 -7.24 -11.03 -1.65
C ALA A 105 -7.65 -10.35 -0.33
N ALA A 106 -8.93 -10.41 -0.03
CA ALA A 106 -9.48 -9.84 1.19
C ALA A 106 -8.84 -10.48 2.44
N ARG A 107 -8.64 -9.69 3.48
CA ARG A 107 -7.99 -10.08 4.74
C ARG A 107 -8.91 -9.80 5.92
N THR A 108 -8.93 -10.72 6.87
CA THR A 108 -9.65 -10.53 8.13
C THR A 108 -8.88 -9.61 9.08
N PRO A 109 -9.54 -8.88 10.00
CA PRO A 109 -8.86 -8.10 11.03
C PRO A 109 -7.87 -8.90 11.86
N ASP A 110 -8.19 -10.17 12.15
CA ASP A 110 -7.31 -11.07 12.89
C ASP A 110 -6.04 -11.38 12.11
N SER A 111 -6.13 -11.64 10.80
CA SER A 111 -4.95 -11.90 9.98
C SER A 111 -4.03 -10.68 9.89
N ILE A 112 -4.60 -9.46 9.88
CA ILE A 112 -3.83 -8.21 9.93
C ILE A 112 -3.09 -8.08 11.26
N ALA A 113 -3.74 -8.42 12.39
CA ALA A 113 -3.11 -8.41 13.70
C ALA A 113 -1.96 -9.43 13.78
N ASP A 114 -2.17 -10.66 13.27
CA ASP A 114 -1.13 -11.71 13.21
C ASP A 114 0.09 -11.27 12.40
N GLU A 115 -0.12 -10.59 11.26
CA GLU A 115 0.97 -10.08 10.43
C GLU A 115 1.74 -8.95 11.12
N ILE A 116 1.06 -8.07 11.86
CA ILE A 116 1.71 -7.02 12.67
C ILE A 116 2.54 -7.64 13.78
N GLU A 117 2.02 -8.64 14.50
CA GLU A 117 2.75 -9.38 15.54
C GLU A 117 3.99 -10.06 14.98
N ALA A 118 3.85 -10.76 13.85
CA ALA A 118 4.95 -11.43 13.17
C ALA A 118 6.04 -10.45 12.76
N GLY A 119 5.66 -9.32 12.13
CA GLY A 119 6.60 -8.27 11.75
C GLY A 119 7.30 -7.61 12.95
N ALA A 120 6.60 -7.42 14.07
CA ALA A 120 7.20 -6.93 15.30
C ALA A 120 8.23 -7.93 15.87
N HIS A 121 7.88 -9.20 15.89
CA HIS A 121 8.76 -10.28 16.36
C HIS A 121 10.04 -10.41 15.52
N GLU A 122 9.94 -10.32 14.19
CA GLU A 122 11.10 -10.31 13.28
C GLU A 122 12.07 -9.15 13.58
N MET A 123 11.55 -8.01 14.05
CA MET A 123 12.36 -6.85 14.46
C MET A 123 12.88 -6.95 15.90
N GLY A 124 12.57 -8.01 16.63
CA GLY A 124 12.97 -8.24 18.01
C GLY A 124 12.07 -7.56 19.04
N ALA A 125 10.85 -7.12 18.66
CA ALA A 125 9.86 -6.63 19.60
C ALA A 125 8.90 -7.75 20.00
N ASP A 126 8.77 -7.99 21.31
CA ASP A 126 7.76 -8.91 21.85
C ASP A 126 6.47 -8.13 22.12
N VAL A 127 5.63 -8.03 21.09
CA VAL A 127 4.39 -7.27 21.10
C VAL A 127 3.22 -8.18 20.79
N THR A 128 2.19 -8.13 21.64
CA THR A 128 0.90 -8.75 21.37
C THR A 128 -0.11 -7.68 20.99
N VAL A 129 -0.77 -7.83 19.84
CA VAL A 129 -1.80 -6.91 19.39
C VAL A 129 -3.10 -7.16 20.16
N ARG A 130 -3.53 -6.15 20.92
CA ARG A 130 -4.84 -6.21 21.59
C ARG A 130 -5.95 -6.03 20.55
N ARG A 131 -6.76 -7.05 20.34
CA ARG A 131 -7.83 -7.10 19.33
C ARG A 131 -9.18 -6.74 19.92
N ARG A 132 -9.87 -5.80 19.31
CA ARG A 132 -11.25 -5.39 19.57
C ARG A 132 -12.04 -5.47 18.28
N VAL A 133 -12.34 -6.69 17.87
CA VAL A 133 -13.02 -6.99 16.59
C VAL A 133 -14.50 -7.17 16.87
N ALA A 134 -15.35 -6.37 16.25
CA ALA A 134 -16.79 -6.54 16.32
C ALA A 134 -17.21 -7.83 15.57
N THR A 135 -18.27 -8.48 16.02
CA THR A 135 -18.75 -9.76 15.44
C THR A 135 -19.20 -9.64 13.99
N ASP A 136 -19.55 -8.43 13.56
CA ASP A 136 -19.97 -8.07 12.21
C ASP A 136 -18.83 -7.47 11.36
N ALA A 137 -17.61 -7.36 11.91
CA ALA A 137 -16.46 -6.86 11.19
C ALA A 137 -16.15 -7.76 10.00
N GLY A 138 -16.21 -7.17 8.81
CA GLY A 138 -15.94 -7.84 7.55
C GLY A 138 -14.45 -7.91 7.19
N GLU A 139 -14.15 -8.54 6.08
CA GLU A 139 -12.82 -8.55 5.50
C GLU A 139 -12.50 -7.21 4.84
N MET A 140 -11.22 -6.83 4.85
CA MET A 140 -10.71 -5.64 4.18
C MET A 140 -10.01 -5.98 2.86
N PRO A 141 -10.03 -5.08 1.86
CA PRO A 141 -9.26 -5.26 0.64
C PRO A 141 -7.77 -5.51 0.96
N GLY A 142 -7.14 -6.45 0.27
CA GLY A 142 -5.75 -6.84 0.54
C GLY A 142 -4.77 -5.66 0.48
N ARG A 143 -4.98 -4.68 -0.45
CA ARG A 143 -4.20 -3.44 -0.52
C ARG A 143 -4.31 -2.58 0.75
N VAL A 144 -5.50 -2.52 1.37
CA VAL A 144 -5.73 -1.78 2.62
C VAL A 144 -5.01 -2.47 3.77
N ALA A 145 -5.21 -3.80 3.91
CA ALA A 145 -4.55 -4.61 4.92
C ALA A 145 -3.03 -4.44 4.88
N ARG A 146 -2.44 -4.55 3.70
CA ARG A 146 -1.00 -4.36 3.47
C ARG A 146 -0.53 -2.97 3.86
N SER A 147 -1.24 -1.92 3.46
CA SER A 147 -0.90 -0.55 3.84
C SER A 147 -0.89 -0.35 5.34
N ILE A 148 -1.85 -0.94 6.05
CA ILE A 148 -1.95 -0.88 7.52
C ILE A 148 -0.78 -1.65 8.16
N VAL A 149 -0.51 -2.90 7.74
CA VAL A 149 0.59 -3.71 8.29
C VAL A 149 1.93 -2.98 8.12
N LEU A 150 2.23 -2.49 6.91
CA LEU A 150 3.48 -1.78 6.64
C LEU A 150 3.60 -0.45 7.39
N ALA A 151 2.50 0.29 7.58
CA ALA A 151 2.51 1.51 8.39
C ALA A 151 2.68 1.21 9.89
N ALA A 152 2.04 0.15 10.39
CA ALA A 152 2.16 -0.29 11.78
C ALA A 152 3.57 -0.80 12.09
N THR A 153 4.14 -1.66 11.26
CA THR A 153 5.52 -2.17 11.43
C THR A 153 6.55 -1.05 11.35
N GLN A 154 6.33 -0.03 10.51
CA GLN A 154 7.17 1.17 10.50
C GLN A 154 7.08 1.95 11.81
N ALA A 155 5.88 2.12 12.38
CA ALA A 155 5.70 2.78 13.67
C ALA A 155 6.38 2.01 14.81
N ILE A 156 6.26 0.67 14.82
CA ILE A 156 6.93 -0.21 15.78
C ILE A 156 8.45 -0.11 15.65
N SER A 157 8.98 -0.14 14.43
CA SER A 157 10.42 0.06 14.16
C SER A 157 10.93 1.40 14.72
N ASN A 158 10.14 2.46 14.58
CA ASN A 158 10.49 3.77 15.14
C ASN A 158 10.52 3.75 16.67
N SER A 159 9.56 3.09 17.32
CA SER A 159 9.54 2.93 18.76
C SER A 159 10.76 2.14 19.27
N LEU A 160 11.13 1.05 18.57
CA LEU A 160 12.35 0.31 18.88
C LEU A 160 13.61 1.15 18.78
N GLN A 161 13.72 1.99 17.75
CA GLN A 161 14.91 2.81 17.50
C GLN A 161 15.03 4.03 18.45
N HIS A 162 13.89 4.64 18.80
CA HIS A 162 13.88 5.93 19.49
C HIS A 162 13.37 5.87 20.93
N ALA A 163 12.54 4.88 21.27
CA ALA A 163 11.97 4.67 22.59
C ALA A 163 12.44 3.36 23.25
N SER A 164 13.28 2.56 22.60
CA SER A 164 13.68 1.21 23.05
C SER A 164 12.47 0.32 23.37
N ALA A 165 11.38 0.51 22.65
CA ALA A 165 10.08 -0.13 22.84
C ALA A 165 9.48 0.03 24.27
N SER A 166 9.86 1.10 24.98
CA SER A 166 9.33 1.35 26.32
C SER A 166 7.82 1.56 26.27
N GLY A 167 7.05 0.73 27.00
CA GLY A 167 5.59 0.82 27.05
C GLY A 167 4.91 0.62 25.69
N LEU A 168 5.56 -0.11 24.76
CA LEU A 168 5.00 -0.34 23.42
C LEU A 168 3.73 -1.17 23.51
N GLU A 169 2.63 -0.58 23.07
CA GLU A 169 1.29 -1.17 23.02
C GLU A 169 0.73 -1.02 21.61
N VAL A 170 0.09 -2.09 21.10
CA VAL A 170 -0.61 -2.08 19.81
C VAL A 170 -2.04 -2.54 20.03
N VAL A 171 -2.99 -1.74 19.56
CA VAL A 171 -4.44 -2.02 19.63
C VAL A 171 -5.01 -2.00 18.24
N LEU A 172 -5.74 -3.04 17.86
CA LEU A 172 -6.49 -3.12 16.61
C LEU A 172 -7.98 -3.18 16.94
N GLU A 173 -8.74 -2.24 16.39
CA GLU A 173 -10.19 -2.18 16.49
C GLU A 173 -10.79 -2.31 15.09
N ALA A 174 -11.80 -3.16 14.93
CA ALA A 174 -12.51 -3.31 13.65
C ALA A 174 -14.01 -3.34 13.87
N SER A 175 -14.75 -2.67 12.98
CA SER A 175 -16.22 -2.55 13.00
C SER A 175 -16.80 -2.96 11.65
N GLY A 176 -18.08 -3.41 11.66
CA GLY A 176 -18.80 -3.81 10.47
C GLY A 176 -19.70 -2.73 9.89
N ASP A 177 -20.31 -1.88 10.74
CA ASP A 177 -21.19 -0.79 10.30
C ASP A 177 -20.91 0.52 11.08
N PRO A 178 -20.30 1.53 10.42
CA PRO A 178 -19.65 1.42 9.11
C PRO A 178 -18.44 0.50 9.15
N ALA A 179 -18.20 -0.23 8.04
CA ALA A 179 -17.03 -1.09 7.93
C ALA A 179 -15.75 -0.25 8.07
N GLY A 180 -14.86 -0.65 8.98
CA GLY A 180 -13.64 0.10 9.23
C GLY A 180 -12.68 -0.63 10.14
N ILE A 181 -11.43 -0.15 10.11
CA ILE A 181 -10.37 -0.64 10.97
C ILE A 181 -9.53 0.53 11.47
N VAL A 182 -9.16 0.46 12.74
CA VAL A 182 -8.25 1.39 13.40
C VAL A 182 -7.13 0.59 14.04
N VAL A 183 -5.89 0.99 13.78
CA VAL A 183 -4.72 0.45 14.50
C VAL A 183 -4.04 1.61 15.21
N GLU A 184 -3.90 1.48 16.52
CA GLU A 184 -3.19 2.44 17.35
C GLU A 184 -1.92 1.80 17.89
N ILE A 185 -0.80 2.45 17.67
CA ILE A 185 0.52 2.08 18.19
C ILE A 185 0.95 3.20 19.14
N ARG A 186 1.33 2.84 20.36
CA ARG A 186 1.76 3.78 21.39
C ARG A 186 3.04 3.31 22.04
N ASP A 187 3.95 4.24 22.32
CA ASP A 187 5.11 4.03 23.18
C ASP A 187 5.15 5.09 24.30
N GLU A 188 5.93 4.83 25.33
CA GLU A 188 6.20 5.72 26.46
C GLU A 188 7.65 6.26 26.41
N GLY A 189 8.18 6.46 25.19
CA GLY A 189 9.49 7.07 25.00
C GLY A 189 9.51 8.56 25.36
N ALA A 190 10.67 9.18 25.20
CA ALA A 190 10.85 10.62 25.47
C ALA A 190 10.08 11.52 24.50
N GLY A 191 9.49 10.93 23.44
CA GLY A 191 8.83 11.66 22.37
C GLY A 191 9.75 12.63 21.64
N PHE A 192 9.16 13.40 20.74
CA PHE A 192 9.85 14.42 19.96
C PHE A 192 8.89 15.56 19.59
N ASP A 193 9.46 16.74 19.33
CA ASP A 193 8.67 17.84 18.78
C ASP A 193 8.41 17.61 17.31
N VAL A 194 7.15 17.29 16.99
CA VAL A 194 6.70 17.01 15.62
C VAL A 194 6.87 18.22 14.70
N GLY A 195 6.81 19.44 15.25
CA GLY A 195 7.01 20.69 14.50
C GLY A 195 8.48 21.06 14.26
N ALA A 196 9.40 20.52 15.07
CA ALA A 196 10.84 20.78 14.98
C ALA A 196 11.57 19.77 14.08
N VAL A 197 10.90 18.75 13.55
CA VAL A 197 11.52 17.77 12.64
C VAL A 197 11.74 18.42 11.28
N PRO A 198 13.00 18.55 10.80
CA PRO A 198 13.30 19.09 9.47
C PRO A 198 12.64 18.29 8.36
N ASP A 199 12.28 18.94 7.26
CA ASP A 199 11.57 18.32 6.13
C ASP A 199 12.33 17.13 5.51
N ASP A 200 13.65 17.10 5.60
CA ASP A 200 14.52 16.00 5.15
C ASP A 200 14.49 14.78 6.09
N ARG A 201 14.03 14.95 7.33
CA ARG A 201 13.79 13.87 8.31
C ARG A 201 12.33 13.49 8.48
N LEU A 202 11.43 14.17 7.79
CA LEU A 202 9.99 13.84 7.69
C LEU A 202 9.71 12.51 6.96
N GLY A 203 10.74 11.86 6.40
CA GLY A 203 10.61 10.65 5.58
C GLY A 203 9.77 9.54 6.21
N ILE A 204 9.88 9.34 7.52
CA ILE A 204 9.18 8.27 8.24
C ILE A 204 7.71 8.63 8.48
N ARG A 205 7.45 9.86 8.95
CA ARG A 205 6.08 10.37 9.13
C ARG A 205 5.37 10.51 7.79
N ALA A 206 6.06 11.07 6.79
CA ALA A 206 5.53 11.23 5.45
C ALA A 206 5.20 9.87 4.83
N SER A 207 6.02 8.83 5.06
CA SER A 207 5.77 7.49 4.52
C SER A 207 4.54 6.81 5.14
N ILE A 208 4.31 6.93 6.46
CA ILE A 208 3.12 6.40 7.12
C ILE A 208 1.85 7.10 6.60
N ILE A 209 1.87 8.45 6.59
CA ILE A 209 0.73 9.25 6.13
C ILE A 209 0.44 9.01 4.65
N ALA A 210 1.46 9.03 3.79
CA ALA A 210 1.32 8.80 2.36
C ALA A 210 0.79 7.39 2.06
N ARG A 211 1.27 6.38 2.78
CA ARG A 211 0.83 4.99 2.63
C ARG A 211 -0.65 4.81 2.96
N MET A 212 -1.11 5.42 4.05
CA MET A 212 -2.53 5.39 4.39
C MET A 212 -3.38 6.18 3.40
N ALA A 213 -2.91 7.35 2.95
CA ALA A 213 -3.60 8.17 1.96
C ALA A 213 -3.77 7.43 0.61
N ALA A 214 -2.81 6.61 0.21
CA ALA A 214 -2.86 5.82 -1.03
C ALA A 214 -4.04 4.82 -1.08
N VAL A 215 -4.55 4.42 0.09
CA VAL A 215 -5.74 3.54 0.22
C VAL A 215 -6.98 4.28 0.71
N SER A 216 -6.99 5.62 0.62
CA SER A 216 -8.06 6.48 1.14
C SER A 216 -8.29 6.34 2.65
N GLY A 217 -7.25 5.96 3.37
CA GLY A 217 -7.20 5.96 4.83
C GLY A 217 -6.52 7.20 5.39
N SER A 218 -6.42 7.29 6.71
CA SER A 218 -5.69 8.35 7.41
C SER A 218 -4.64 7.78 8.36
N GLY A 219 -3.49 8.46 8.44
CA GLY A 219 -2.44 8.20 9.40
C GLY A 219 -2.13 9.47 10.19
N VAL A 220 -2.22 9.40 11.52
CA VAL A 220 -1.92 10.53 12.40
C VAL A 220 -0.81 10.14 13.36
N VAL A 221 0.22 10.98 13.42
CA VAL A 221 1.35 10.82 14.34
C VAL A 221 1.33 11.98 15.32
N SER A 222 1.24 11.69 16.61
CA SER A 222 1.36 12.65 17.70
C SER A 222 2.47 12.22 18.64
N SER A 223 3.30 13.15 19.08
CA SER A 223 4.42 12.89 19.98
C SER A 223 4.60 14.04 20.94
N GLY A 224 5.03 13.75 22.15
CA GLY A 224 5.23 14.70 23.23
C GLY A 224 5.98 14.06 24.40
N ALA A 225 5.99 14.72 25.54
CA ALA A 225 6.71 14.25 26.74
C ALA A 225 6.25 12.87 27.25
N ASP A 226 5.03 12.45 26.89
CA ASP A 226 4.43 11.18 27.30
C ASP A 226 4.63 10.05 26.27
N GLY A 227 5.50 10.25 25.28
CA GLY A 227 5.82 9.27 24.24
C GLY A 227 5.22 9.60 22.88
N THR A 228 5.11 8.58 22.03
CA THR A 228 4.58 8.71 20.67
C THR A 228 3.34 7.85 20.49
N ARG A 229 2.37 8.39 19.74
CA ARG A 229 1.17 7.69 19.33
C ARG A 229 1.01 7.80 17.82
N VAL A 230 0.83 6.67 17.17
CA VAL A 230 0.48 6.56 15.75
C VAL A 230 -0.90 5.93 15.65
N ARG A 231 -1.84 6.62 14.98
CA ARG A 231 -3.18 6.13 14.70
C ARG A 231 -3.35 5.99 13.20
N LEU A 232 -3.65 4.78 12.77
CA LEU A 232 -3.94 4.40 11.39
C LEU A 232 -5.43 4.10 11.32
N GLU A 233 -6.13 4.69 10.36
CA GLU A 233 -7.57 4.52 10.23
C GLU A 233 -7.96 4.35 8.78
N TRP A 234 -8.82 3.39 8.53
CA TRP A 234 -9.47 3.20 7.25
C TRP A 234 -10.95 2.90 7.48
N ALA A 235 -11.80 3.56 6.70
CA ALA A 235 -13.23 3.32 6.67
C ALA A 235 -13.63 2.86 5.27
N GLY A 236 -14.39 1.78 5.17
CA GLY A 236 -14.99 1.32 3.93
C GLY A 236 -15.96 2.37 3.39
N LEU A 237 -16.15 2.38 2.08
CA LEU A 237 -17.19 3.20 1.47
C LEU A 237 -18.54 2.69 1.98
N VAL A 238 -19.30 3.58 2.60
CA VAL A 238 -20.71 3.29 2.91
C VAL A 238 -21.40 3.04 1.58
N SER A 239 -21.87 1.81 1.34
CA SER A 239 -22.76 1.54 0.21
C SER A 239 -24.03 2.36 0.41
N ALA A 240 -24.22 3.36 -0.45
CA ALA A 240 -25.44 4.17 -0.52
C ALA A 240 -26.57 3.37 -1.16
#